data_c6e9baf4a08e18e11a1470234b681a5c
#
_entry.id   c6e9baf4a08e18e11a1470234b681a5c
#
_cell.length_a   1.000
_cell.length_b   1.000
_cell.length_c   1.000
_cell.angle_alpha   90.00
_cell.angle_beta   90.00
_cell.angle_gamma   90.00
#
_symmetry.space_group_name_H-M   'P 1'
#
loop_
_entity.id
_entity.type
_entity.pdbx_description
1 polymer ?
#
loop_
_entity_poly.entity_id
_entity_poly.type
_entity_poly.pdbx_seq_one_letter_code
_entity_poly.pdbx_strand_id
1 'polypeptide(L)'
;MKVVLAIMIALSMLPLPVHAKGTGKQQDELKQRMALYEKVSITTQVPWYVLAAVDQYEHNIRKSRRDLPKQKGVIGIYIPREMWIGPENPNKQDTSPLSIKVFDGIGLDGNGDGKADSDDDEDVLFTFAQYLLHYGSSIDQLKIGLWDYYGRDQTVGIISSFMKLYKHYGHLDLGKHAFPLPVGADYSYRSTWGDARGFGGRRIHEGTDLFAHYGLPVRATSYGVIEMKGWNRFGGWRIGIR
;
A
#
# COMPACT_ATOMS: atom_id res chain seq x y z
N MET A 1 -70.85 15.02 8.74
CA MET A 1 -69.88 14.03 8.19
C MET A 1 -68.55 14.75 8.03
N LYS A 2 -67.58 14.50 8.90
CA LYS A 2 -66.21 15.03 8.81
C LYS A 2 -65.32 13.98 8.18
N VAL A 3 -64.80 14.28 6.99
CA VAL A 3 -63.83 13.40 6.30
C VAL A 3 -62.45 13.76 6.84
N VAL A 4 -61.82 12.81 7.54
CA VAL A 4 -60.42 12.91 8.00
C VAL A 4 -59.55 12.35 6.89
N LEU A 5 -58.80 13.23 6.24
CA LEU A 5 -57.77 12.86 5.22
C LEU A 5 -56.49 12.47 5.94
N ALA A 6 -56.17 11.19 5.99
CA ALA A 6 -54.92 10.67 6.50
C ALA A 6 -53.84 10.78 5.41
N ILE A 7 -52.89 11.70 5.56
CA ILE A 7 -51.72 11.80 4.72
C ILE A 7 -50.70 10.79 5.23
N MET A 8 -50.51 9.69 4.51
CA MET A 8 -49.38 8.76 4.72
C MET A 8 -48.11 9.38 4.11
N ILE A 9 -47.20 9.86 4.94
CA ILE A 9 -45.85 10.23 4.52
C ILE A 9 -45.05 8.94 4.40
N ALA A 10 -44.85 8.48 3.18
CA ALA A 10 -43.93 7.43 2.88
C ALA A 10 -42.48 7.98 2.99
N LEU A 11 -41.85 7.75 4.16
CA LEU A 11 -40.43 8.06 4.38
C LEU A 11 -39.59 7.07 3.58
N SER A 12 -39.18 7.47 2.37
CA SER A 12 -38.23 6.71 1.56
C SER A 12 -36.88 6.67 2.29
N MET A 13 -36.60 5.56 2.98
CA MET A 13 -35.25 5.28 3.46
C MET A 13 -34.34 5.04 2.26
N LEU A 14 -33.67 6.10 1.79
CA LEU A 14 -32.51 5.98 0.92
C LEU A 14 -31.43 5.28 1.73
N PRO A 15 -30.85 4.16 1.22
CA PRO A 15 -29.70 3.55 1.88
C PRO A 15 -28.55 4.55 1.82
N LEU A 16 -28.16 5.09 2.96
CA LEU A 16 -26.97 5.90 3.09
C LEU A 16 -25.77 5.04 2.68
N PRO A 17 -24.85 5.55 1.84
CA PRO A 17 -23.63 4.82 1.54
C PRO A 17 -22.90 4.58 2.86
N VAL A 18 -22.71 3.32 3.22
CA VAL A 18 -21.84 2.92 4.33
C VAL A 18 -20.41 3.25 3.92
N HIS A 19 -20.02 4.48 4.15
CA HIS A 19 -18.62 4.86 4.15
C HIS A 19 -18.05 4.31 5.46
N ALA A 20 -17.25 3.26 5.41
CA ALA A 20 -16.36 2.94 6.50
C ALA A 20 -15.39 4.13 6.62
N LYS A 21 -15.78 5.14 7.42
CA LYS A 21 -14.86 6.22 7.83
C LYS A 21 -13.80 5.55 8.68
N GLY A 22 -12.55 5.53 8.19
CA GLY A 22 -11.40 5.28 9.05
C GLY A 22 -11.57 6.14 10.30
N THR A 23 -11.22 5.62 11.46
CA THR A 23 -11.25 6.40 12.71
C THR A 23 -10.46 7.69 12.47
N GLY A 24 -10.84 8.81 13.08
CA GLY A 24 -10.15 10.10 12.90
C GLY A 24 -8.63 9.97 13.01
N LYS A 25 -8.17 9.14 13.95
CA LYS A 25 -6.75 8.79 14.13
C LYS A 25 -6.07 8.23 12.85
N GLN A 26 -6.74 7.34 12.13
CA GLN A 26 -6.17 6.78 10.88
C GLN A 26 -6.05 7.83 9.78
N GLN A 27 -7.02 8.73 9.67
CA GLN A 27 -6.97 9.82 8.69
C GLN A 27 -5.87 10.83 9.02
N ASP A 28 -5.67 11.12 10.31
CA ASP A 28 -4.62 12.04 10.76
C ASP A 28 -3.22 11.43 10.52
N GLU A 29 -3.04 10.14 10.76
CA GLU A 29 -1.80 9.42 10.43
C GLU A 29 -1.50 9.47 8.92
N LEU A 30 -2.50 9.22 8.05
CA LEU A 30 -2.30 9.32 6.59
C LEU A 30 -1.93 10.73 6.14
N LYS A 31 -2.49 11.78 6.76
CA LYS A 31 -2.11 13.18 6.48
C LYS A 31 -0.68 13.47 6.91
N GLN A 32 -0.29 13.02 8.09
CA GLN A 32 1.07 13.19 8.61
C GLN A 32 2.08 12.50 7.70
N ARG A 33 1.83 11.25 7.31
CA ARG A 33 2.68 10.52 6.36
C ARG A 33 2.80 11.24 5.02
N MET A 34 1.69 11.72 4.46
CA MET A 34 1.69 12.45 3.19
C MET A 34 2.56 13.71 3.25
N ALA A 35 2.43 14.50 4.33
CA ALA A 35 3.23 15.70 4.53
C ALA A 35 4.74 15.40 4.59
N LEU A 36 5.13 14.30 5.23
CA LEU A 36 6.53 13.85 5.28
C LEU A 36 7.05 13.45 3.89
N TYR A 37 6.27 12.67 3.12
CA TYR A 37 6.67 12.29 1.76
C TYR A 37 6.82 13.49 0.84
N GLU A 38 5.90 14.45 0.89
CA GLU A 38 5.97 15.68 0.11
C GLU A 38 7.19 16.51 0.48
N LYS A 39 7.45 16.69 1.79
CA LYS A 39 8.61 17.42 2.30
C LYS A 39 9.92 16.83 1.79
N VAL A 40 10.11 15.52 1.96
CA VAL A 40 11.33 14.82 1.52
C VAL A 40 11.42 14.78 -0.01
N SER A 41 10.29 14.64 -0.71
CA SER A 41 10.26 14.71 -2.18
C SER A 41 10.74 16.05 -2.73
N ILE A 42 10.37 17.16 -2.10
CA ILE A 42 10.83 18.51 -2.50
C ILE A 42 12.34 18.63 -2.35
N THR A 43 12.90 18.11 -1.25
CA THR A 43 14.32 18.24 -0.92
C THR A 43 15.18 17.30 -1.77
N THR A 44 14.72 16.08 -2.02
CA THR A 44 15.52 15.02 -2.66
C THR A 44 15.22 14.84 -4.14
N GLN A 45 14.08 15.36 -4.64
CA GLN A 45 13.54 15.11 -5.99
C GLN A 45 13.11 13.66 -6.22
N VAL A 46 13.14 12.79 -5.20
CA VAL A 46 12.49 11.46 -5.28
C VAL A 46 10.99 11.67 -5.22
N PRO A 47 10.20 11.19 -6.21
CA PRO A 47 8.76 11.42 -6.21
C PRO A 47 8.09 10.88 -4.95
N TRP A 48 7.19 11.67 -4.33
CA TRP A 48 6.49 11.31 -3.09
C TRP A 48 5.82 9.94 -3.15
N TYR A 49 5.26 9.57 -4.31
CA TYR A 49 4.58 8.29 -4.51
C TYR A 49 5.54 7.08 -4.50
N VAL A 50 6.84 7.29 -4.71
CA VAL A 50 7.87 6.25 -4.56
C VAL A 50 8.09 5.98 -3.07
N LEU A 51 8.32 7.03 -2.28
CA LEU A 51 8.50 6.94 -0.83
C LEU A 51 7.26 6.32 -0.16
N ALA A 52 6.09 6.82 -0.51
CA ALA A 52 4.81 6.29 -0.03
C ALA A 52 4.61 4.81 -0.37
N ALA A 53 5.02 4.37 -1.57
CA ALA A 53 4.87 2.97 -1.99
C ALA A 53 5.78 2.02 -1.21
N VAL A 54 7.01 2.44 -0.95
CA VAL A 54 7.96 1.69 -0.12
C VAL A 54 7.43 1.59 1.31
N ASP A 55 7.05 2.71 1.89
CA ASP A 55 6.53 2.76 3.25
C ASP A 55 5.27 1.92 3.42
N GLN A 56 4.36 1.93 2.45
CA GLN A 56 3.16 1.08 2.46
C GLN A 56 3.52 -0.41 2.40
N TYR A 57 4.51 -0.78 1.61
CA TYR A 57 5.02 -2.14 1.58
C TYR A 57 5.56 -2.56 2.96
N GLU A 58 6.38 -1.71 3.58
CA GLU A 58 6.93 -1.95 4.92
C GLU A 58 5.84 -2.09 5.99
N HIS A 59 4.83 -1.22 5.99
CA HIS A 59 3.68 -1.35 6.86
C HIS A 59 2.94 -2.69 6.68
N ASN A 60 2.83 -3.18 5.45
CA ASN A 60 2.15 -4.43 5.17
C ASN A 60 2.94 -5.64 5.69
N ILE A 61 4.26 -5.66 5.49
CA ILE A 61 5.09 -6.79 5.94
C ILE A 61 5.29 -6.80 7.46
N ARG A 62 5.31 -5.64 8.13
CA ARG A 62 5.43 -5.56 9.59
C ARG A 62 4.35 -6.34 10.33
N LYS A 63 3.15 -6.45 9.76
CA LYS A 63 2.07 -7.26 10.33
C LYS A 63 2.46 -8.74 10.49
N SER A 64 3.37 -9.22 9.65
CA SER A 64 3.85 -10.61 9.62
C SER A 64 5.26 -10.79 10.18
N ARG A 65 6.04 -9.70 10.30
CA ARG A 65 7.44 -9.68 10.73
C ARG A 65 7.54 -9.35 12.21
N ARG A 66 7.67 -10.39 13.04
CA ARG A 66 7.83 -10.24 14.50
C ARG A 66 9.27 -9.96 14.94
N ASP A 67 10.22 -10.11 14.02
CA ASP A 67 11.64 -9.88 14.21
C ASP A 67 12.04 -8.40 14.08
N LEU A 68 11.19 -7.58 13.48
CA LEU A 68 11.43 -6.14 13.36
C LEU A 68 11.20 -5.40 14.69
N PRO A 69 12.01 -4.38 15.01
CA PRO A 69 11.78 -3.55 16.18
C PRO A 69 10.43 -2.84 16.10
N LYS A 70 9.89 -2.46 17.26
CA LYS A 70 8.65 -1.68 17.30
C LYS A 70 8.88 -0.34 16.62
N GLN A 71 7.96 0.00 15.72
CA GLN A 71 7.93 1.31 15.08
C GLN A 71 7.62 2.39 16.13
N LYS A 72 8.39 3.48 16.14
CA LYS A 72 8.19 4.61 17.05
C LYS A 72 7.38 5.74 16.41
N GLY A 73 7.63 6.03 15.14
CA GLY A 73 6.94 7.06 14.37
C GLY A 73 5.83 6.51 13.47
N VAL A 74 5.47 7.27 12.45
CA VAL A 74 4.43 6.94 11.46
C VAL A 74 5.00 6.30 10.18
N ILE A 75 6.32 6.32 10.00
CA ILE A 75 7.02 5.74 8.85
C ILE A 75 7.44 4.31 9.16
N GLY A 76 7.04 3.36 8.29
CA GLY A 76 7.32 1.94 8.45
C GLY A 76 8.66 1.49 7.90
N ILE A 77 9.35 2.30 7.08
CA ILE A 77 10.64 1.96 6.50
C ILE A 77 11.63 1.64 7.63
N TYR A 78 12.30 0.50 7.51
CA TYR A 78 13.28 0.04 8.49
C TYR A 78 14.64 -0.12 7.82
N ILE A 79 15.61 0.69 8.24
CA ILE A 79 17.00 0.57 7.82
C ILE A 79 17.75 -0.19 8.91
N PRO A 80 18.41 -1.32 8.60
CA PRO A 80 19.18 -2.08 9.58
C PRO A 80 20.21 -1.23 10.31
N ARG A 81 20.40 -1.46 11.59
CA ARG A 81 21.28 -0.66 12.45
C ARG A 81 22.72 -0.58 11.90
N GLU A 82 23.27 -1.72 11.47
CA GLU A 82 24.61 -1.78 10.91
C GLU A 82 24.74 -0.97 9.62
N MET A 83 23.69 -0.93 8.81
CA MET A 83 23.66 -0.10 7.61
C MET A 83 23.50 1.37 7.96
N TRP A 84 22.71 1.72 9.00
CA TRP A 84 22.50 3.09 9.44
C TRP A 84 23.78 3.73 9.97
N ILE A 85 24.42 3.11 10.98
CA ILE A 85 25.58 3.69 11.69
C ILE A 85 26.94 3.29 11.12
N GLY A 86 26.97 2.30 10.21
CA GLY A 86 28.18 1.66 9.71
C GLY A 86 28.53 0.37 10.46
N PRO A 87 29.01 -0.66 9.73
CA PRO A 87 29.22 -2.01 10.27
C PRO A 87 30.27 -2.05 11.39
N GLU A 88 31.33 -1.26 11.26
CA GLU A 88 32.44 -1.20 12.22
C GLU A 88 32.27 -0.13 13.32
N ASN A 89 31.11 0.55 13.39
CA ASN A 89 30.87 1.58 14.39
C ASN A 89 30.75 0.97 15.79
N PRO A 90 31.65 1.31 16.75
CA PRO A 90 31.60 0.79 18.10
C PRO A 90 30.40 1.33 18.90
N ASN A 91 29.91 2.53 18.56
CA ASN A 91 28.77 3.14 19.21
C ASN A 91 27.47 2.70 18.53
N LYS A 92 26.81 1.70 19.08
CA LYS A 92 25.54 1.16 18.51
C LYS A 92 24.36 2.13 18.62
N GLN A 93 24.51 3.27 19.32
CA GLN A 93 23.49 4.32 19.46
C GLN A 93 23.98 5.65 18.89
N ASP A 94 24.90 5.58 17.92
CA ASP A 94 25.45 6.77 17.29
C ASP A 94 24.37 7.52 16.48
N THR A 95 24.27 8.81 16.72
CA THR A 95 23.41 9.75 16.01
C THR A 95 24.20 10.91 15.40
N SER A 96 25.56 10.90 15.53
CA SER A 96 26.40 11.95 14.95
C SER A 96 26.57 11.72 13.44
N PRO A 97 26.08 12.61 12.56
CA PRO A 97 26.23 12.44 11.10
C PRO A 97 27.69 12.29 10.65
N LEU A 98 28.61 13.01 11.32
CA LEU A 98 30.03 12.90 11.01
C LEU A 98 30.62 11.55 11.41
N SER A 99 30.29 11.06 12.59
CA SER A 99 30.74 9.76 13.07
C SER A 99 30.19 8.63 12.20
N ILE A 100 28.88 8.63 11.90
CA ILE A 100 28.22 7.68 11.03
C ILE A 100 28.92 7.61 9.67
N LYS A 101 29.24 8.76 9.08
CA LYS A 101 29.98 8.84 7.81
C LYS A 101 31.38 8.26 7.89
N VAL A 102 32.10 8.46 9.00
CA VAL A 102 33.47 7.91 9.21
C VAL A 102 33.45 6.38 9.23
N PHE A 103 32.38 5.77 9.71
CA PHE A 103 32.21 4.33 9.78
C PHE A 103 31.41 3.73 8.60
N ASP A 104 31.29 4.46 7.48
CA ASP A 104 30.56 4.03 6.28
C ASP A 104 29.08 3.73 6.50
N GLY A 105 28.46 4.35 7.52
CA GLY A 105 27.03 4.33 7.70
C GLY A 105 26.31 5.27 6.74
N ILE A 106 25.05 4.94 6.41
CA ILE A 106 24.23 5.73 5.48
C ILE A 106 23.32 6.75 6.18
N GLY A 107 23.18 6.68 7.50
CA GLY A 107 22.28 7.53 8.27
C GLY A 107 22.58 9.02 8.10
N LEU A 108 21.55 9.80 7.78
CA LEU A 108 21.62 11.23 7.50
C LEU A 108 20.66 12.01 8.38
N ASP A 109 21.01 13.23 8.71
CA ASP A 109 20.17 14.24 9.32
C ASP A 109 19.26 14.84 8.23
N GLY A 110 18.02 14.43 8.20
CA GLY A 110 17.03 14.86 7.20
C GLY A 110 16.22 16.07 7.64
N ASN A 111 16.06 16.26 8.95
CA ASN A 111 15.26 17.34 9.54
C ASN A 111 16.11 18.59 9.90
N GLY A 112 17.45 18.46 9.93
CA GLY A 112 18.37 19.56 10.18
C GLY A 112 18.60 19.86 11.67
N ASP A 113 18.33 18.92 12.57
CA ASP A 113 18.51 19.10 14.03
C ASP A 113 19.95 18.79 14.52
N GLY A 114 20.82 18.37 13.62
CA GLY A 114 22.22 18.03 13.89
C GLY A 114 22.43 16.57 14.28
N LYS A 115 21.39 15.72 14.18
CA LYS A 115 21.45 14.29 14.47
C LYS A 115 20.96 13.49 13.27
N ALA A 116 21.45 12.28 13.11
CA ALA A 116 20.91 11.28 12.22
C ALA A 116 20.27 10.16 13.07
N ASP A 117 18.99 10.32 13.41
CA ASP A 117 18.28 9.42 14.32
C ASP A 117 17.42 8.42 13.53
N SER A 118 17.75 7.14 13.65
CA SER A 118 16.98 6.04 13.01
C SER A 118 15.56 5.85 13.57
N ASP A 119 15.20 6.58 14.61
CA ASP A 119 13.88 6.63 15.21
C ASP A 119 13.08 7.89 14.78
N ASP A 120 13.71 8.83 14.06
CA ASP A 120 13.07 10.01 13.47
C ASP A 120 12.54 9.69 12.05
N ASP A 121 11.27 9.98 11.82
CA ASP A 121 10.57 9.65 10.56
C ASP A 121 11.18 10.40 9.35
N GLU A 122 11.61 11.64 9.53
CA GLU A 122 12.16 12.46 8.44
C GLU A 122 13.58 12.04 8.09
N ASP A 123 14.41 11.74 9.09
CA ASP A 123 15.76 11.23 8.90
C ASP A 123 15.75 9.89 8.16
N VAL A 124 14.83 9.00 8.56
CA VAL A 124 14.64 7.69 7.89
C VAL A 124 14.22 7.86 6.43
N LEU A 125 13.23 8.70 6.16
CA LEU A 125 12.76 8.95 4.79
C LEU A 125 13.83 9.62 3.92
N PHE A 126 14.51 10.63 4.47
CA PHE A 126 15.57 11.34 3.78
C PHE A 126 16.75 10.41 3.45
N THR A 127 17.21 9.64 4.44
CA THR A 127 18.28 8.66 4.27
C THR A 127 17.92 7.65 3.20
N PHE A 128 16.70 7.09 3.25
CA PHE A 128 16.26 6.11 2.26
C PHE A 128 16.13 6.71 0.85
N ALA A 129 15.65 7.95 0.74
CA ALA A 129 15.60 8.67 -0.53
C ALA A 129 17.01 8.88 -1.12
N GLN A 130 17.97 9.27 -0.31
CA GLN A 130 19.38 9.44 -0.73
C GLN A 130 20.03 8.10 -1.13
N TYR A 131 19.72 7.02 -0.41
CA TYR A 131 20.15 5.68 -0.79
C TYR A 131 19.64 5.30 -2.20
N LEU A 132 18.36 5.56 -2.49
CA LEU A 132 17.82 5.27 -3.83
C LEU A 132 18.49 6.14 -4.91
N LEU A 133 18.75 7.41 -4.62
CA LEU A 133 19.40 8.36 -5.56
C LEU A 133 20.84 7.99 -5.90
N HIS A 134 21.51 7.17 -5.10
CA HIS A 134 22.81 6.61 -5.45
C HIS A 134 22.77 5.84 -6.79
N TYR A 135 21.63 5.23 -7.12
CA TYR A 135 21.41 4.51 -8.38
C TYR A 135 20.92 5.41 -9.51
N GLY A 136 20.51 6.64 -9.20
CA GLY A 136 20.03 7.65 -10.14
C GLY A 136 18.61 8.12 -9.84
N SER A 137 18.11 9.10 -10.61
CA SER A 137 16.84 9.78 -10.34
C SER A 137 15.67 9.29 -11.19
N SER A 138 15.90 8.52 -12.25
CA SER A 138 14.81 7.96 -13.06
C SER A 138 14.09 6.84 -12.31
N ILE A 139 12.80 6.65 -12.62
CA ILE A 139 11.99 5.58 -11.97
C ILE A 139 12.64 4.21 -12.11
N ASP A 140 13.26 3.91 -13.24
CA ASP A 140 13.88 2.61 -13.44
C ASP A 140 15.18 2.47 -12.63
N GLN A 141 15.95 3.55 -12.48
CA GLN A 141 17.12 3.59 -11.60
C GLN A 141 16.74 3.46 -10.12
N LEU A 142 15.68 4.15 -9.69
CA LEU A 142 15.15 3.98 -8.33
C LEU A 142 14.70 2.55 -8.05
N LYS A 143 14.12 1.85 -9.06
CA LYS A 143 13.79 0.42 -8.94
C LYS A 143 15.03 -0.48 -8.82
N ILE A 144 16.15 -0.12 -9.43
CA ILE A 144 17.43 -0.82 -9.23
C ILE A 144 17.85 -0.70 -7.77
N GLY A 145 17.78 0.51 -7.18
CA GLY A 145 18.03 0.71 -5.76
C GLY A 145 17.09 -0.08 -4.85
N LEU A 146 15.79 -0.16 -5.21
CA LEU A 146 14.85 -1.00 -4.50
C LEU A 146 15.21 -2.49 -4.60
N TRP A 147 15.65 -2.95 -5.77
CA TRP A 147 16.08 -4.33 -5.94
C TRP A 147 17.32 -4.64 -5.10
N ASP A 148 18.30 -3.75 -5.10
CA ASP A 148 19.50 -3.89 -4.28
C ASP A 148 19.17 -3.97 -2.78
N TYR A 149 18.24 -3.10 -2.32
CA TYR A 149 17.83 -3.05 -0.92
C TYR A 149 17.07 -4.30 -0.46
N TYR A 150 16.15 -4.81 -1.28
CA TYR A 150 15.27 -5.93 -0.91
C TYR A 150 15.75 -7.29 -1.41
N GLY A 151 16.60 -7.34 -2.44
CA GLY A 151 17.09 -8.57 -3.06
C GLY A 151 15.99 -9.45 -3.69
N ARG A 152 14.81 -8.89 -4.02
CA ARG A 152 13.65 -9.68 -4.47
C ARG A 152 12.82 -8.95 -5.52
N ASP A 153 12.72 -9.51 -6.73
CA ASP A 153 11.89 -8.98 -7.82
C ASP A 153 10.41 -8.83 -7.44
N GLN A 154 9.88 -9.80 -6.71
CA GLN A 154 8.48 -9.76 -6.26
C GLN A 154 8.20 -8.53 -5.39
N THR A 155 9.12 -8.15 -4.50
CA THR A 155 9.02 -6.96 -3.67
C THR A 155 8.98 -5.70 -4.52
N VAL A 156 9.91 -5.58 -5.47
CA VAL A 156 9.95 -4.44 -6.40
C VAL A 156 8.66 -4.36 -7.24
N GLY A 157 8.13 -5.51 -7.66
CA GLY A 157 6.85 -5.59 -8.36
C GLY A 157 5.66 -5.09 -7.54
N ILE A 158 5.58 -5.46 -6.24
CA ILE A 158 4.54 -5.00 -5.32
C ILE A 158 4.67 -3.48 -5.08
N ILE A 159 5.87 -3.00 -4.76
CA ILE A 159 6.14 -1.56 -4.58
C ILE A 159 5.78 -0.79 -5.86
N SER A 160 6.15 -1.30 -7.04
CA SER A 160 5.82 -0.69 -8.32
C SER A 160 4.30 -0.60 -8.56
N SER A 161 3.52 -1.55 -8.06
CA SER A 161 2.06 -1.49 -8.12
C SER A 161 1.52 -0.37 -7.24
N PHE A 162 2.01 -0.22 -6.00
CA PHE A 162 1.66 0.93 -5.14
C PHE A 162 2.08 2.25 -5.75
N MET A 163 3.28 2.35 -6.36
CA MET A 163 3.73 3.55 -7.06
C MET A 163 2.73 3.98 -8.16
N LYS A 164 2.26 3.04 -8.96
CA LYS A 164 1.25 3.29 -10.02
C LYS A 164 -0.06 3.79 -9.43
N LEU A 165 -0.53 3.16 -8.35
CA LEU A 165 -1.78 3.53 -7.68
C LEU A 165 -1.69 4.93 -7.07
N TYR A 166 -0.67 5.21 -6.27
CA TYR A 166 -0.49 6.51 -5.64
C TYR A 166 -0.30 7.64 -6.67
N LYS A 167 0.50 7.40 -7.71
CA LYS A 167 0.66 8.35 -8.81
C LYS A 167 -0.67 8.63 -9.52
N HIS A 168 -1.51 7.61 -9.70
CA HIS A 168 -2.78 7.74 -10.41
C HIS A 168 -3.86 8.43 -9.57
N TYR A 169 -4.00 8.04 -8.29
CA TYR A 169 -5.08 8.53 -7.43
C TYR A 169 -4.71 9.79 -6.63
N GLY A 170 -3.43 10.10 -6.45
CA GLY A 170 -2.96 11.29 -5.73
C GLY A 170 -3.22 11.28 -4.22
N HIS A 171 -3.54 10.13 -3.62
CA HIS A 171 -3.80 10.01 -2.19
C HIS A 171 -3.41 8.63 -1.64
N LEU A 172 -3.24 8.53 -0.31
CA LEU A 172 -2.80 7.31 0.37
C LEU A 172 -3.95 6.36 0.76
N ASP A 173 -5.20 6.84 0.79
CA ASP A 173 -6.36 6.03 1.21
C ASP A 173 -6.81 5.09 0.08
N LEU A 174 -6.20 3.92 0.03
CA LEU A 174 -6.55 2.83 -0.90
C LEU A 174 -7.33 1.70 -0.20
N GLY A 175 -7.85 1.96 1.00
CA GLY A 175 -8.54 0.96 1.83
C GLY A 175 -10.01 0.72 1.49
N LYS A 176 -10.57 1.38 0.46
CA LYS A 176 -11.98 1.21 0.09
C LYS A 176 -12.22 -0.12 -0.62
N HIS A 177 -13.30 -0.79 -0.22
CA HIS A 177 -13.76 -2.03 -0.82
C HIS A 177 -15.17 -1.88 -1.41
N ALA A 178 -15.46 -2.64 -2.45
CA ALA A 178 -16.77 -2.71 -3.08
C ALA A 178 -17.17 -4.16 -3.30
N PHE A 179 -18.46 -4.42 -3.30
CA PHE A 179 -18.97 -5.71 -3.77
C PHE A 179 -18.80 -5.81 -5.30
N PRO A 180 -18.45 -6.98 -5.86
CA PRO A 180 -18.14 -7.11 -7.29
C PRO A 180 -19.32 -6.83 -8.22
N LEU A 181 -20.56 -6.88 -7.74
CA LEU A 181 -21.75 -6.56 -8.51
C LEU A 181 -22.35 -5.22 -8.08
N PRO A 182 -23.13 -4.54 -8.96
CA PRO A 182 -23.82 -3.30 -8.60
C PRO A 182 -24.78 -3.50 -7.42
N VAL A 183 -24.98 -2.43 -6.65
CA VAL A 183 -26.00 -2.42 -5.57
C VAL A 183 -27.37 -2.62 -6.19
N GLY A 184 -28.16 -3.54 -5.62
CA GLY A 184 -29.50 -3.90 -6.14
C GLY A 184 -29.50 -4.86 -7.32
N ALA A 185 -28.33 -5.35 -7.76
CA ALA A 185 -28.27 -6.41 -8.75
C ALA A 185 -28.88 -7.71 -8.21
N ASP A 186 -29.67 -8.38 -9.04
CA ASP A 186 -30.17 -9.73 -8.72
C ASP A 186 -29.05 -10.74 -9.02
N TYR A 187 -28.70 -11.52 -8.00
CA TYR A 187 -27.66 -12.55 -8.11
C TYR A 187 -27.89 -13.68 -7.10
N SER A 188 -27.32 -14.82 -7.41
CA SER A 188 -27.17 -15.93 -6.47
C SER A 188 -25.71 -16.30 -6.32
N TYR A 189 -25.36 -16.95 -5.23
CA TYR A 189 -24.00 -17.44 -5.04
C TYR A 189 -24.01 -18.88 -4.54
N ARG A 190 -22.95 -19.60 -4.86
CA ARG A 190 -22.68 -20.92 -4.30
C ARG A 190 -21.28 -20.90 -3.70
N SER A 191 -21.19 -21.24 -2.42
CA SER A 191 -19.90 -21.44 -1.78
C SER A 191 -19.28 -22.74 -2.28
N THR A 192 -18.31 -22.60 -3.18
CA THR A 192 -17.59 -23.72 -3.80
C THR A 192 -16.10 -23.68 -3.47
N TRP A 193 -15.71 -22.90 -2.47
CA TRP A 193 -14.35 -22.87 -1.98
C TRP A 193 -13.92 -24.26 -1.47
N GLY A 194 -12.78 -24.75 -1.99
CA GLY A 194 -12.25 -26.06 -1.62
C GLY A 194 -12.83 -27.24 -2.39
N ASP A 195 -13.87 -27.05 -3.21
CA ASP A 195 -14.45 -28.10 -4.05
C ASP A 195 -13.40 -28.65 -5.03
N ALA A 196 -13.39 -29.98 -5.20
CA ALA A 196 -12.50 -30.62 -6.15
C ALA A 196 -12.92 -30.27 -7.60
N ARG A 197 -11.96 -29.82 -8.39
CA ARG A 197 -12.11 -29.54 -9.82
C ARG A 197 -11.28 -30.54 -10.63
N GLY A 198 -11.92 -31.25 -11.56
CA GLY A 198 -11.25 -32.26 -12.41
C GLY A 198 -10.87 -31.73 -13.79
N PHE A 199 -11.61 -30.77 -14.33
CA PHE A 199 -11.36 -30.23 -15.65
C PHE A 199 -10.06 -29.40 -15.70
N GLY A 200 -9.12 -29.76 -16.55
CA GLY A 200 -7.82 -29.10 -16.62
C GLY A 200 -6.78 -29.56 -15.60
N GLY A 201 -7.00 -30.71 -14.97
CA GLY A 201 -6.16 -31.29 -13.94
C GLY A 201 -6.77 -31.23 -12.53
N ARG A 202 -6.23 -32.06 -11.64
CA ARG A 202 -6.73 -32.13 -10.26
C ARG A 202 -6.34 -30.89 -9.47
N ARG A 203 -7.30 -30.08 -9.04
CA ARG A 203 -7.11 -28.86 -8.27
C ARG A 203 -8.30 -28.58 -7.36
N ILE A 204 -8.13 -27.72 -6.40
CA ILE A 204 -9.22 -27.18 -5.57
C ILE A 204 -9.76 -25.88 -6.19
N HIS A 205 -11.00 -25.56 -5.93
CA HIS A 205 -11.60 -24.27 -6.27
C HIS A 205 -11.25 -23.23 -5.20
N GLU A 206 -10.54 -22.18 -5.58
CA GLU A 206 -10.06 -21.11 -4.69
C GLU A 206 -10.90 -19.84 -4.85
N GLY A 207 -12.21 -19.98 -5.04
CA GLY A 207 -13.09 -18.84 -5.26
C GLY A 207 -14.54 -19.11 -4.88
N THR A 208 -15.36 -18.06 -4.94
CA THR A 208 -16.82 -18.13 -4.80
C THR A 208 -17.45 -17.84 -6.15
N ASP A 209 -18.33 -18.74 -6.63
CA ASP A 209 -19.07 -18.53 -7.87
C ASP A 209 -20.26 -17.61 -7.62
N LEU A 210 -20.35 -16.50 -8.36
CA LEU A 210 -21.49 -15.61 -8.40
C LEU A 210 -22.22 -15.78 -9.73
N PHE A 211 -23.54 -15.97 -9.67
CA PHE A 211 -24.39 -16.14 -10.84
C PHE A 211 -25.32 -14.93 -10.97
N ALA A 212 -25.27 -14.26 -12.11
CA ALA A 212 -26.06 -13.07 -12.39
C ALA A 212 -26.44 -13.01 -13.88
N HIS A 213 -27.29 -12.07 -14.26
CA HIS A 213 -27.68 -11.88 -15.66
C HIS A 213 -26.47 -11.60 -16.56
N TYR A 214 -26.52 -12.14 -17.77
CA TYR A 214 -25.52 -11.85 -18.80
C TYR A 214 -25.45 -10.35 -19.10
N GLY A 215 -24.23 -9.81 -19.19
CA GLY A 215 -24.00 -8.39 -19.41
C GLY A 215 -24.03 -7.51 -18.17
N LEU A 216 -24.26 -8.08 -16.97
CA LEU A 216 -24.17 -7.33 -15.73
C LEU A 216 -22.70 -6.85 -15.52
N PRO A 217 -22.48 -5.55 -15.24
CA PRO A 217 -21.13 -5.04 -15.03
C PRO A 217 -20.49 -5.62 -13.76
N VAL A 218 -19.22 -6.04 -13.86
CA VAL A 218 -18.42 -6.52 -12.75
C VAL A 218 -17.44 -5.42 -12.32
N ARG A 219 -17.36 -5.14 -11.03
CA ARG A 219 -16.51 -4.11 -10.44
C ARG A 219 -15.27 -4.72 -9.82
N ALA A 220 -14.18 -3.98 -9.80
CA ALA A 220 -13.05 -4.27 -8.92
C ALA A 220 -13.50 -4.16 -7.46
N THR A 221 -13.12 -5.13 -6.64
CA THR A 221 -13.49 -5.19 -5.20
C THR A 221 -12.63 -4.26 -4.35
N SER A 222 -11.48 -3.86 -4.85
CA SER A 222 -10.54 -2.93 -4.22
C SER A 222 -9.72 -2.18 -5.27
N TYR A 223 -8.92 -1.22 -4.84
CA TYR A 223 -7.87 -0.65 -5.68
C TYR A 223 -6.87 -1.73 -6.08
N GLY A 224 -6.36 -1.65 -7.29
CA GLY A 224 -5.36 -2.59 -7.77
C GLY A 224 -4.92 -2.29 -9.20
N VAL A 225 -3.84 -2.94 -9.61
CA VAL A 225 -3.28 -2.85 -10.96
C VAL A 225 -3.67 -4.11 -11.74
N ILE A 226 -4.24 -3.94 -12.94
CA ILE A 226 -4.53 -5.07 -13.81
C ILE A 226 -3.21 -5.67 -14.30
N GLU A 227 -2.93 -6.90 -13.89
CA GLU A 227 -1.75 -7.66 -14.32
C GLU A 227 -2.05 -8.59 -15.49
N MET A 228 -3.28 -9.07 -15.55
CA MET A 228 -3.68 -10.04 -16.56
C MET A 228 -5.09 -9.75 -17.05
N LYS A 229 -5.25 -9.74 -18.36
CA LYS A 229 -6.55 -9.65 -19.04
C LYS A 229 -6.54 -10.61 -20.24
N GLY A 230 -7.52 -11.44 -20.36
CA GLY A 230 -7.62 -12.33 -21.52
C GLY A 230 -8.55 -13.52 -21.32
N TRP A 231 -8.54 -14.37 -22.32
CA TRP A 231 -9.31 -15.61 -22.34
C TRP A 231 -8.38 -16.82 -22.20
N ASN A 232 -8.83 -17.85 -21.50
CA ASN A 232 -8.19 -19.16 -21.55
C ASN A 232 -9.22 -20.31 -21.64
N ARG A 233 -8.74 -21.45 -22.08
CA ARG A 233 -9.57 -22.65 -22.31
C ARG A 233 -10.30 -23.16 -21.06
N PHE A 234 -9.74 -22.92 -19.86
CA PHE A 234 -10.24 -23.54 -18.62
C PHE A 234 -11.14 -22.62 -17.81
N GLY A 235 -10.91 -21.30 -17.87
CA GLY A 235 -11.65 -20.31 -17.07
C GLY A 235 -12.39 -19.26 -17.89
N GLY A 236 -12.34 -19.33 -19.23
CA GLY A 236 -12.95 -18.31 -20.09
C GLY A 236 -12.26 -16.95 -19.99
N TRP A 237 -13.06 -15.89 -20.07
CA TRP A 237 -12.57 -14.51 -19.87
C TRP A 237 -12.19 -14.26 -18.43
N ARG A 238 -11.03 -13.66 -18.20
CA ARG A 238 -10.51 -13.38 -16.88
C ARG A 238 -9.76 -12.07 -16.82
N ILE A 239 -9.78 -11.43 -15.65
CA ILE A 239 -8.98 -10.27 -15.28
C ILE A 239 -8.31 -10.61 -13.95
N GLY A 240 -6.98 -10.48 -13.89
CA GLY A 240 -6.19 -10.56 -12.67
C GLY A 240 -5.81 -9.16 -12.22
N ILE A 241 -6.06 -8.86 -10.95
CA ILE A 241 -5.74 -7.58 -10.29
C ILE A 241 -4.82 -7.89 -9.12
N ARG A 242 -3.74 -7.11 -9.01
CA ARG A 242 -2.85 -7.08 -7.85
C ARG A 242 -3.07 -5.81 -7.07
#